data_2de08b5ae23e1b40f0c1533d22cc449e
#
_entry.id   2de08b5ae23e1b40f0c1533d22cc449e
#
_cell.length_a   1.000
_cell.length_b   1.000
_cell.length_c   1.000
_cell.angle_alpha   90.00
_cell.angle_beta   90.00
_cell.angle_gamma   90.00
#
_symmetry.space_group_name_H-M   'P 1'
#
loop_
_entity.id
_entity.type
_entity.pdbx_description
1 polymer ?
#
loop_
_entity_poly.entity_id
_entity_poly.type
_entity_poly.pdbx_seq_one_letter_code
_entity_poly.pdbx_strand_id
1 'polypeptide(L)'
;MIDFIAVGNNIASRRKRQNLTQEELANKLFVTRQLVSKWENGTGVPSIDDLLNMSEIFHITIEELLCLDKKIDVNPDDIFAGHERLFVVRNIVDGNIKIDIPANFYRFSQTERMMLLKAIKDGMLTTNMKNLKPRLTPAEQKFMKTEVTQ
;
A
#
# COMPACT_ATOMS: atom_id res chain seq x y z
N MET A 1 -1.60 -9.49 -13.23
CA MET A 1 -2.98 -9.97 -13.49
C MET A 1 -3.81 -9.85 -12.22
N ILE A 2 -5.03 -9.35 -12.31
CA ILE A 2 -5.93 -9.24 -11.15
C ILE A 2 -6.44 -10.63 -10.78
N ASP A 3 -6.32 -10.98 -9.50
CA ASP A 3 -6.83 -12.23 -8.94
C ASP A 3 -8.28 -12.03 -8.48
N PHE A 4 -9.24 -12.39 -9.32
CA PHE A 4 -10.66 -12.19 -9.01
C PHE A 4 -11.19 -13.11 -7.89
N ILE A 5 -10.51 -14.19 -7.58
CA ILE A 5 -10.83 -15.00 -6.38
C ILE A 5 -10.51 -14.21 -5.12
N ALA A 6 -9.32 -13.60 -5.07
CA ALA A 6 -8.92 -12.73 -3.97
C ALA A 6 -9.83 -11.50 -3.86
N VAL A 7 -10.19 -10.88 -4.99
CA VAL A 7 -11.15 -9.76 -5.02
C VAL A 7 -12.50 -10.17 -4.46
N GLY A 8 -13.01 -11.32 -4.87
CA GLY A 8 -14.29 -11.86 -4.38
C GLY A 8 -14.28 -12.10 -2.88
N ASN A 9 -13.22 -12.68 -2.35
CA ASN A 9 -13.03 -12.88 -0.90
C ASN A 9 -12.98 -11.54 -0.16
N ASN A 10 -12.34 -10.55 -0.73
CA ASN A 10 -12.26 -9.20 -0.16
C ASN A 10 -13.64 -8.54 -0.13
N ILE A 11 -14.40 -8.62 -1.21
CA ILE A 11 -15.78 -8.10 -1.26
C ILE A 11 -16.63 -8.73 -0.16
N ALA A 12 -16.60 -10.05 -0.03
CA ALA A 12 -17.35 -10.77 1.00
C ALA A 12 -16.93 -10.35 2.42
N SER A 13 -15.64 -10.22 2.66
CA SER A 13 -15.09 -9.80 3.95
C SER A 13 -15.52 -8.37 4.31
N ARG A 14 -15.42 -7.43 3.37
CA ARG A 14 -15.82 -6.03 3.58
C ARG A 14 -17.32 -5.91 3.80
N ARG A 15 -18.11 -6.66 3.04
CA ARG A 15 -19.57 -6.72 3.21
C ARG A 15 -19.95 -7.18 4.62
N LYS A 16 -19.35 -8.27 5.07
CA LYS A 16 -19.62 -8.84 6.40
C LYS A 16 -19.21 -7.91 7.52
N ARG A 17 -18.12 -7.17 7.37
CA ARG A 17 -17.68 -6.17 8.36
C ARG A 17 -18.70 -5.05 8.54
N GLN A 18 -19.49 -4.73 7.52
CA GLN A 18 -20.56 -3.75 7.58
C GLN A 18 -21.93 -4.37 7.93
N ASN A 19 -21.95 -5.66 8.27
CA ASN A 19 -23.18 -6.40 8.60
C ASN A 19 -24.21 -6.39 7.47
N LEU A 20 -23.75 -6.37 6.22
CA LEU A 20 -24.61 -6.44 5.03
C LEU A 20 -24.74 -7.88 4.55
N THR A 21 -25.99 -8.26 4.17
CA THR A 21 -26.22 -9.48 3.40
C THR A 21 -25.86 -9.25 1.93
N GLN A 22 -25.70 -10.32 1.16
CA GLN A 22 -25.51 -10.21 -0.30
C GLN A 22 -26.66 -9.44 -0.96
N GLU A 23 -27.89 -9.67 -0.52
CA GLU A 23 -29.06 -8.96 -1.03
C GLU A 23 -29.02 -7.46 -0.71
N GLU A 24 -28.65 -7.11 0.51
CA GLU A 24 -28.51 -5.70 0.93
C GLU A 24 -27.42 -4.98 0.14
N LEU A 25 -26.27 -5.63 -0.10
CA LEU A 25 -25.22 -5.05 -0.94
C LEU A 25 -25.72 -4.91 -2.39
N ALA A 26 -26.40 -5.93 -2.92
CA ALA A 26 -26.96 -5.88 -4.26
C ALA A 26 -27.96 -4.72 -4.42
N ASN A 27 -28.81 -4.50 -3.44
CA ASN A 27 -29.76 -3.38 -3.44
C ASN A 27 -29.06 -2.02 -3.45
N LYS A 28 -27.97 -1.88 -2.68
CA LYS A 28 -27.16 -0.65 -2.66
C LYS A 28 -26.48 -0.37 -4.00
N LEU A 29 -26.13 -1.41 -4.74
CA LEU A 29 -25.44 -1.34 -6.03
C LEU A 29 -26.40 -1.37 -7.23
N PHE A 30 -27.70 -1.53 -7.00
CA PHE A 30 -28.72 -1.68 -8.05
C PHE A 30 -28.42 -2.86 -8.98
N VAL A 31 -27.94 -3.96 -8.42
CA VAL A 31 -27.66 -5.22 -9.13
C VAL A 31 -28.41 -6.37 -8.46
N THR A 32 -28.35 -7.56 -9.06
CA THR A 32 -28.97 -8.75 -8.49
C THR A 32 -28.09 -9.40 -7.42
N ARG A 33 -28.71 -10.09 -6.46
CA ARG A 33 -27.98 -10.89 -5.46
C ARG A 33 -27.10 -11.95 -6.13
N GLN A 34 -27.59 -12.57 -7.21
CA GLN A 34 -26.86 -13.58 -7.98
C GLN A 34 -25.55 -13.01 -8.53
N LEU A 35 -25.56 -11.76 -8.96
CA LEU A 35 -24.36 -11.09 -9.48
C LEU A 35 -23.33 -10.86 -8.35
N VAL A 36 -23.78 -10.40 -7.18
CA VAL A 36 -22.90 -10.27 -6.00
C VAL A 36 -22.31 -11.63 -5.62
N SER A 37 -23.12 -12.67 -5.62
CA SER A 37 -22.66 -14.05 -5.34
C SER A 37 -21.57 -14.50 -6.31
N LYS A 38 -21.72 -14.21 -7.61
CA LYS A 38 -20.71 -14.53 -8.62
C LYS A 38 -19.40 -13.78 -8.37
N TRP A 39 -19.47 -12.50 -8.01
CA TRP A 39 -18.28 -11.74 -7.67
C TRP A 39 -17.56 -12.34 -6.46
N GLU A 40 -18.29 -12.65 -5.40
CA GLU A 40 -17.72 -13.23 -4.18
C GLU A 40 -17.10 -14.61 -4.40
N ASN A 41 -17.63 -15.38 -5.36
CA ASN A 41 -17.09 -16.70 -5.73
C ASN A 41 -15.95 -16.62 -6.77
N GLY A 42 -15.66 -15.46 -7.28
CA GLY A 42 -14.61 -15.28 -8.29
C GLY A 42 -15.00 -15.73 -9.69
N THR A 43 -16.27 -15.99 -9.93
CA THR A 43 -16.80 -16.44 -11.25
C THR A 43 -17.36 -15.31 -12.10
N GLY A 44 -17.44 -14.10 -11.55
CA GLY A 44 -17.88 -12.90 -12.24
C GLY A 44 -16.94 -11.74 -11.96
N VAL A 45 -16.94 -10.78 -12.88
CA VAL A 45 -16.11 -9.56 -12.79
C VAL A 45 -17.03 -8.36 -12.63
N PRO A 46 -16.90 -7.56 -11.57
CA PRO A 46 -17.65 -6.32 -11.43
C PRO A 46 -17.30 -5.31 -12.54
N SER A 47 -18.29 -4.51 -12.96
CA SER A 47 -18.03 -3.39 -13.83
C SER A 47 -17.21 -2.31 -13.11
N ILE A 48 -16.65 -1.37 -13.87
CA ILE A 48 -15.92 -0.23 -13.27
C ILE A 48 -16.84 0.57 -12.36
N ASP A 49 -18.08 0.82 -12.79
CA ASP A 49 -19.07 1.55 -11.96
C ASP A 49 -19.37 0.80 -10.67
N ASP A 50 -19.52 -0.52 -10.72
CA ASP A 50 -19.73 -1.33 -9.52
C ASP A 50 -18.54 -1.28 -8.58
N LEU A 51 -17.31 -1.32 -9.11
CA LEU A 51 -16.09 -1.19 -8.32
C LEU A 51 -16.00 0.18 -7.63
N LEU A 52 -16.33 1.26 -8.35
CA LEU A 52 -16.35 2.61 -7.79
C LEU A 52 -17.39 2.72 -6.68
N ASN A 53 -18.59 2.22 -6.90
CA ASN A 53 -19.65 2.24 -5.89
C ASN A 53 -19.31 1.40 -4.66
N MET A 54 -18.70 0.24 -4.85
CA MET A 54 -18.24 -0.59 -3.73
C MET A 54 -17.11 0.08 -2.95
N SER A 55 -16.19 0.76 -3.62
CA SER A 55 -15.12 1.49 -2.93
C SER A 55 -15.69 2.58 -2.01
N GLU A 56 -16.74 3.27 -2.44
CA GLU A 56 -17.44 4.26 -1.61
C GLU A 56 -18.18 3.60 -0.44
N ILE A 57 -18.92 2.51 -0.69
CA ILE A 57 -19.69 1.80 0.35
C ILE A 57 -18.75 1.25 1.43
N PHE A 58 -17.61 0.69 1.03
CA PHE A 58 -16.64 0.08 1.94
C PHE A 58 -15.63 1.08 2.52
N HIS A 59 -15.61 2.33 2.05
CA HIS A 59 -14.65 3.37 2.44
C HIS A 59 -13.19 2.92 2.23
N ILE A 60 -12.92 2.32 1.09
CA ILE A 60 -11.59 1.86 0.68
C ILE A 60 -11.28 2.36 -0.73
N THR A 61 -10.01 2.32 -1.12
CA THR A 61 -9.60 2.63 -2.49
C THR A 61 -9.90 1.47 -3.42
N ILE A 62 -9.93 1.75 -4.73
CA ILE A 62 -10.07 0.69 -5.75
C ILE A 62 -8.90 -0.29 -5.69
N GLU A 63 -7.69 0.22 -5.46
CA GLU A 63 -6.49 -0.60 -5.31
C GLU A 63 -6.64 -1.59 -4.16
N GLU A 64 -7.16 -1.15 -3.01
CA GLU A 64 -7.44 -2.04 -1.89
C GLU A 64 -8.54 -3.05 -2.22
N LEU A 65 -9.59 -2.61 -2.91
CA LEU A 65 -10.67 -3.49 -3.32
C LEU A 65 -10.20 -4.57 -4.28
N LEU A 66 -9.35 -4.23 -5.24
CA LEU A 66 -8.79 -5.14 -6.23
C LEU A 66 -7.59 -5.93 -5.72
N CYS A 67 -7.21 -5.77 -4.47
CA CYS A 67 -6.04 -6.42 -3.85
C CYS A 67 -4.74 -6.13 -4.60
N LEU A 68 -4.61 -4.90 -5.14
CA LEU A 68 -3.41 -4.46 -5.84
C LEU A 68 -2.36 -3.87 -4.89
N ASP A 69 -2.72 -3.57 -3.66
CA ASP A 69 -1.88 -3.05 -2.59
C ASP A 69 -1.07 -4.18 -1.92
N LYS A 70 -0.54 -5.09 -2.73
CA LYS A 70 0.25 -6.21 -2.21
C LYS A 70 1.50 -5.67 -1.53
N LYS A 71 1.62 -5.94 -0.23
CA LYS A 71 2.89 -5.75 0.47
C LYS A 71 3.93 -6.67 -0.16
N ILE A 72 5.05 -6.08 -0.54
CA ILE A 72 6.17 -6.82 -1.11
C ILE A 72 7.03 -7.31 0.05
N ASP A 73 7.15 -8.62 0.18
CA ASP A 73 8.03 -9.22 1.19
C ASP A 73 9.48 -9.16 0.71
N VAL A 74 10.35 -8.71 1.59
CA VAL A 74 11.80 -8.69 1.34
C VAL A 74 12.52 -9.56 2.36
N ASN A 75 13.66 -10.10 1.98
CA ASN A 75 14.51 -10.84 2.90
C ASN A 75 15.10 -9.86 3.94
N PRO A 76 14.84 -10.05 5.26
CA PRO A 76 15.39 -9.15 6.27
C PRO A 76 16.92 -9.07 6.31
N ASP A 77 17.60 -10.13 5.89
CA ASP A 77 19.07 -10.18 5.87
C ASP A 77 19.66 -9.54 4.61
N ASP A 78 18.87 -9.46 3.54
CA ASP A 78 19.27 -8.82 2.28
C ASP A 78 18.03 -8.23 1.58
N ILE A 79 17.71 -6.99 1.91
CA ILE A 79 16.50 -6.32 1.42
C ILE A 79 16.46 -6.11 -0.10
N PHE A 80 17.60 -6.20 -0.77
CA PHE A 80 17.67 -6.06 -2.24
C PHE A 80 17.68 -7.38 -2.98
N ALA A 81 17.74 -8.53 -2.28
CA ALA A 81 17.79 -9.84 -2.91
C ALA A 81 16.61 -10.08 -3.84
N GLY A 82 16.91 -10.45 -5.09
CA GLY A 82 15.89 -10.74 -6.10
C GLY A 82 15.21 -9.52 -6.74
N HIS A 83 15.62 -8.29 -6.39
CA HIS A 83 15.02 -7.06 -6.88
C HIS A 83 16.08 -6.02 -7.29
N GLU A 84 15.72 -5.16 -8.22
CA GLU A 84 16.53 -3.99 -8.53
C GLU A 84 16.48 -2.99 -7.35
N ARG A 85 17.62 -2.36 -7.07
CA ARG A 85 17.74 -1.45 -5.92
C ARG A 85 16.72 -0.31 -5.96
N LEU A 86 16.55 0.32 -7.12
CA LEU A 86 15.59 1.43 -7.26
C LEU A 86 14.15 0.98 -7.06
N PHE A 87 13.81 -0.24 -7.51
CA PHE A 87 12.49 -0.84 -7.25
C PHE A 87 12.22 -0.95 -5.76
N VAL A 88 13.18 -1.46 -4.99
CA VAL A 88 13.04 -1.60 -3.53
C VAL A 88 12.87 -0.24 -2.87
N VAL A 89 13.71 0.73 -3.20
CA VAL A 89 13.66 2.07 -2.60
C VAL A 89 12.32 2.76 -2.90
N ARG A 90 11.86 2.72 -4.13
CA ARG A 90 10.55 3.30 -4.51
C ARG A 90 9.40 2.65 -3.75
N ASN A 91 9.42 1.33 -3.59
CA ASN A 91 8.36 0.62 -2.87
C ASN A 91 8.43 0.83 -1.35
N ILE A 92 9.59 1.13 -0.79
CA ILE A 92 9.70 1.61 0.60
C ILE A 92 9.02 2.98 0.74
N VAL A 93 9.31 3.91 -0.16
CA VAL A 93 8.70 5.24 -0.18
C VAL A 93 7.18 5.16 -0.33
N ASP A 94 6.71 4.29 -1.21
CA ASP A 94 5.27 4.11 -1.49
C ASP A 94 4.54 3.30 -0.40
N GLY A 95 5.26 2.75 0.57
CA GLY A 95 4.67 1.98 1.67
C GLY A 95 4.37 0.52 1.36
N ASN A 96 4.78 0.02 0.19
CA ASN A 96 4.58 -1.39 -0.21
C ASN A 96 5.60 -2.34 0.41
N ILE A 97 6.76 -1.82 0.79
CA ILE A 97 7.80 -2.55 1.53
C ILE A 97 7.96 -1.87 2.88
N LYS A 98 7.83 -2.64 3.97
CA LYS A 98 8.04 -2.15 5.32
C LYS A 98 9.31 -2.73 5.90
N ILE A 99 10.23 -1.86 6.27
CA ILE A 99 11.50 -2.20 6.91
C ILE A 99 11.76 -1.25 8.07
N ASP A 100 12.66 -1.66 8.97
CA ASP A 100 13.24 -0.75 9.96
C ASP A 100 14.28 0.12 9.25
N ILE A 101 13.91 1.35 8.90
CA ILE A 101 14.77 2.27 8.14
C ILE A 101 16.07 2.57 8.90
N PRO A 102 16.05 2.97 10.18
CA PRO A 102 17.29 3.20 10.91
C PRO A 102 18.23 1.99 10.92
N ALA A 103 17.71 0.80 11.16
CA ALA A 103 18.51 -0.42 11.22
C ALA A 103 19.14 -0.80 9.87
N ASN A 104 18.48 -0.43 8.76
CA ASN A 104 18.92 -0.76 7.40
C ASN A 104 19.59 0.41 6.66
N PHE A 105 19.69 1.58 7.29
CA PHE A 105 20.13 2.81 6.63
C PHE A 105 21.53 2.70 6.01
N TYR A 106 22.43 1.96 6.64
CA TYR A 106 23.78 1.72 6.14
C TYR A 106 23.83 0.96 4.81
N ARG A 107 22.75 0.25 4.45
CA ARG A 107 22.67 -0.55 3.22
C ARG A 107 22.40 0.29 1.97
N PHE A 108 21.90 1.51 2.16
CA PHE A 108 21.52 2.40 1.06
C PHE A 108 22.71 3.25 0.60
N SER A 109 22.79 3.47 -0.72
CA SER A 109 23.74 4.41 -1.29
C SER A 109 23.39 5.85 -0.91
N GLN A 110 24.31 6.78 -1.14
CA GLN A 110 24.09 8.19 -0.84
C GLN A 110 22.85 8.75 -1.55
N THR A 111 22.66 8.42 -2.82
CA THR A 111 21.49 8.85 -3.60
C THR A 111 20.20 8.23 -3.04
N GLU A 112 20.21 6.94 -2.73
CA GLU A 112 19.07 6.24 -2.15
C GLU A 112 18.68 6.81 -0.78
N ARG A 113 19.67 7.11 0.08
CA ARG A 113 19.46 7.76 1.36
C ARG A 113 18.76 9.11 1.19
N MET A 114 19.21 9.91 0.23
CA MET A 114 18.58 11.21 -0.06
C MET A 114 17.13 11.06 -0.52
N MET A 115 16.81 10.02 -1.31
CA MET A 115 15.41 9.72 -1.68
C MET A 115 14.56 9.40 -0.46
N LEU A 116 15.06 8.56 0.44
CA LEU A 116 14.36 8.21 1.68
C LEU A 116 14.19 9.42 2.60
N LEU A 117 15.24 10.21 2.80
CA LEU A 117 15.20 11.40 3.64
C LEU A 117 14.25 12.46 3.10
N LYS A 118 14.21 12.65 1.78
CA LYS A 118 13.24 13.55 1.15
C LYS A 118 11.80 13.09 1.38
N ALA A 119 11.52 11.80 1.24
CA ALA A 119 10.20 11.23 1.48
C ALA A 119 9.79 11.40 2.95
N ILE A 120 10.72 11.22 3.89
CA ILE A 120 10.48 11.45 5.33
C ILE A 120 10.17 12.93 5.58
N LYS A 121 10.97 13.83 5.00
CA LYS A 121 10.81 15.27 5.14
C LYS A 121 9.49 15.78 4.59
N ASP A 122 9.05 15.21 3.45
CA ASP A 122 7.79 15.55 2.79
C ASP A 122 6.56 14.90 3.46
N GLY A 123 6.76 14.08 4.49
CA GLY A 123 5.68 13.40 5.22
C GLY A 123 5.12 12.17 4.52
N MET A 124 5.72 11.73 3.41
CA MET A 124 5.29 10.53 2.68
C MET A 124 5.72 9.23 3.36
N LEU A 125 6.81 9.29 4.12
CA LEU A 125 7.40 8.14 4.80
C LEU A 125 7.63 8.50 6.26
N THR A 126 7.29 7.59 7.18
CA THR A 126 7.49 7.78 8.61
C THR A 126 8.53 6.80 9.13
N THR A 127 9.35 7.26 10.07
CA THR A 127 10.37 6.44 10.72
C THR A 127 10.64 6.96 12.14
N ASN A 128 11.33 6.16 12.93
CA ASN A 128 11.79 6.59 14.24
C ASN A 128 13.02 7.52 14.10
N MET A 129 12.78 8.81 14.13
CA MET A 129 13.82 9.83 13.95
C MET A 129 14.87 9.79 15.07
N LYS A 130 14.51 9.38 16.27
CA LYS A 130 15.46 9.23 17.38
C LYS A 130 16.56 8.21 17.07
N ASN A 131 16.18 7.13 16.40
CA ASN A 131 17.11 6.07 16.00
C ASN A 131 17.84 6.39 14.70
N LEU A 132 17.24 7.21 13.83
CA LEU A 132 17.83 7.58 12.54
C LEU A 132 18.88 8.68 12.65
N LYS A 133 18.62 9.73 13.44
CA LYS A 133 19.53 10.89 13.57
C LYS A 133 21.01 10.54 13.79
N PRO A 134 21.36 9.60 14.69
CA PRO A 134 22.77 9.24 14.89
C PRO A 134 23.46 8.59 13.68
N ARG A 135 22.67 8.14 12.72
CA ARG A 135 23.15 7.42 11.53
C ARG A 135 23.31 8.34 10.31
N LEU A 136 22.91 9.60 10.44
CA LEU A 136 23.00 10.59 9.36
C LEU A 136 24.39 11.21 9.29
N THR A 137 24.89 11.43 8.07
CA THR A 137 26.07 12.24 7.84
C THR A 137 25.77 13.71 8.15
N PRO A 138 26.79 14.56 8.39
CA PRO A 138 26.57 16.00 8.62
C PRO A 138 25.77 16.69 7.50
N ALA A 139 26.01 16.31 6.24
CA ALA A 139 25.26 16.83 5.09
C ALA A 139 23.79 16.39 5.12
N GLU A 140 23.52 15.15 5.47
CA GLU A 140 22.16 14.60 5.61
C GLU A 140 21.44 15.27 6.78
N GLN A 141 22.10 15.49 7.90
CA GLN A 141 21.55 16.22 9.04
C GLN A 141 21.16 17.64 8.68
N LYS A 142 22.02 18.33 7.92
CA LYS A 142 21.74 19.67 7.41
C LYS A 142 20.52 19.69 6.50
N PHE A 143 20.42 18.72 5.57
CA PHE A 143 19.29 18.57 4.68
C PHE A 143 17.97 18.41 5.46
N MET A 144 17.96 17.60 6.50
CA MET A 144 16.77 17.36 7.32
C MET A 144 16.33 18.57 8.14
N LYS A 145 17.27 19.46 8.48
CA LYS A 145 16.98 20.69 9.25
C LYS A 145 16.53 21.86 8.37
N THR A 146 16.81 21.83 7.06
CA THR A 146 16.43 22.90 6.15
C THR A 146 14.91 22.89 5.99
N GLU A 147 14.25 24.04 6.21
CA GLU A 147 12.82 24.16 5.94
C GLU A 147 12.55 23.95 4.45
N VAL A 148 11.41 23.30 4.13
CA VAL A 148 10.98 23.18 2.75
C VAL A 148 10.56 24.57 2.28
N THR A 149 11.42 25.26 1.56
CA THR A 149 11.04 26.45 0.80
C THR A 149 10.19 26.02 -0.37
N GLN A 150 8.93 26.39 -0.30
CA GLN A 150 8.01 26.23 -1.43
C GLN A 150 8.43 27.15 -2.59
#